data_82fa129469c5ed1cc64c63da30451308
#
_entry.id   82fa129469c5ed1cc64c63da30451308
#
_cell.length_a   1.000
_cell.length_b   1.000
_cell.length_c   1.000
_cell.angle_alpha   90.00
_cell.angle_beta   90.00
_cell.angle_gamma   90.00
#
_symmetry.space_group_name_H-M   'P 1'
#
loop_
_entity.id
_entity.type
_entity.pdbx_description
1 polymer ?
#
loop_
_entity_poly.entity_id
_entity_poly.type
_entity_poly.pdbx_seq_one_letter_code
_entity_poly.pdbx_strand_id
1 'polypeptide(L)'
;MVGPFCSASVCIDLKGMKNGDRTGFAAYNGDSGVLTVEKNKGKKELVMSEQYSVFGDNQGVKVIKEVKTKEMARIPLKSNRIYLRIDGEFGLGKDWATFFYSLDGKQWNRIGEPVKMVFDYRRMFMGSKYAVFNYATKKLGGYVDVESFEYK
;
A
#
# COMPACT_ATOMS: atom_id res chain seq x y z
N MET A 1 10.83 -7.15 3.37
CA MET A 1 9.98 -8.26 3.85
C MET A 1 10.84 -9.52 3.87
N VAL A 2 10.78 -10.28 4.93
CA VAL A 2 11.60 -11.50 5.13
C VAL A 2 10.65 -12.67 5.38
N GLY A 3 10.85 -13.77 4.63
CA GLY A 3 10.03 -14.96 4.78
C GLY A 3 10.45 -15.86 5.97
N PRO A 4 9.66 -16.92 6.27
CA PRO A 4 8.44 -17.29 5.55
C PRO A 4 7.23 -16.41 5.88
N PHE A 5 7.20 -15.79 7.05
CA PHE A 5 6.15 -14.87 7.48
C PHE A 5 6.77 -13.58 7.99
N CYS A 6 6.15 -12.48 7.70
CA CYS A 6 6.50 -11.18 8.27
C CYS A 6 5.25 -10.31 8.36
N SER A 7 5.25 -9.40 9.31
CA SER A 7 4.19 -8.43 9.49
C SER A 7 4.81 -7.07 9.79
N ALA A 8 4.26 -6.02 9.23
CA ALA A 8 4.58 -4.68 9.66
C ALA A 8 3.34 -3.83 9.78
N SER A 9 3.35 -2.93 10.75
CA SER A 9 2.29 -1.96 10.97
C SER A 9 2.84 -0.56 11.19
N VAL A 10 2.06 0.42 10.77
CA VAL A 10 2.33 1.84 10.98
C VAL A 10 1.13 2.50 11.63
N CYS A 11 1.38 3.47 12.50
CA CYS A 11 0.38 4.41 13.00
C CYS A 11 0.65 5.78 12.37
N ILE A 12 -0.38 6.36 11.74
CA ILE A 12 -0.25 7.64 11.01
C ILE A 12 -1.26 8.64 11.58
N ASP A 13 -0.77 9.81 12.01
CA ASP A 13 -1.60 10.98 12.30
C ASP A 13 -1.85 11.76 11.00
N LEU A 14 -3.12 11.94 10.67
CA LEU A 14 -3.61 12.50 9.40
C LEU A 14 -4.01 13.98 9.50
N LYS A 15 -3.85 14.62 10.66
CA LYS A 15 -4.31 16.01 10.90
C LYS A 15 -3.73 17.01 9.90
N GLY A 16 -2.48 16.81 9.51
CA GLY A 16 -1.78 17.68 8.57
C GLY A 16 -2.14 17.51 7.10
N MET A 17 -2.98 16.53 6.73
CA MET A 17 -3.37 16.30 5.33
C MET A 17 -4.21 17.45 4.77
N LYS A 18 -3.89 17.86 3.56
CA LYS A 18 -4.68 18.79 2.72
C LYS A 18 -5.51 18.05 1.67
N ASN A 19 -6.48 18.75 1.08
CA ASN A 19 -7.25 18.19 -0.03
C ASN A 19 -6.34 17.87 -1.22
N GLY A 20 -6.43 16.65 -1.72
CA GLY A 20 -5.58 16.11 -2.77
C GLY A 20 -4.38 15.32 -2.24
N ASP A 21 -4.10 15.32 -0.92
CA ASP A 21 -3.04 14.51 -0.36
C ASP A 21 -3.40 13.04 -0.32
N ARG A 22 -2.38 12.22 -0.53
CA ARG A 22 -2.42 10.76 -0.42
C ARG A 22 -1.28 10.29 0.45
N THR A 23 -1.60 9.48 1.44
CA THR A 23 -0.63 8.88 2.34
C THR A 23 -0.96 7.43 2.59
N GLY A 24 0.00 6.62 2.96
CA GLY A 24 -0.31 5.24 3.26
C GLY A 24 0.87 4.31 3.44
N PHE A 25 0.56 3.02 3.27
CA PHE A 25 1.46 1.92 3.52
C PHE A 25 1.32 0.87 2.42
N ALA A 26 2.42 0.37 1.91
CA ALA A 26 2.43 -0.54 0.77
C ALA A 26 3.32 -1.76 1.00
N ALA A 27 2.89 -2.89 0.44
CA ALA A 27 3.75 -4.01 0.07
C ALA A 27 4.22 -3.75 -1.36
N TYR A 28 5.49 -3.40 -1.52
CA TYR A 28 6.05 -2.88 -2.77
C TYR A 28 6.98 -3.89 -3.45
N ASN A 29 6.69 -4.19 -4.72
CA ASN A 29 7.49 -5.04 -5.59
C ASN A 29 7.11 -4.77 -7.07
N GLY A 30 7.39 -5.70 -7.97
CA GLY A 30 6.94 -5.69 -9.36
C GLY A 30 5.43 -5.49 -9.47
N ASP A 31 4.62 -6.33 -8.81
CA ASP A 31 3.24 -6.04 -8.47
C ASP A 31 3.17 -5.66 -6.98
N SER A 32 2.29 -4.75 -6.63
CA SER A 32 2.25 -4.13 -5.31
C SER A 32 0.82 -4.02 -4.79
N GLY A 33 0.65 -4.22 -3.48
CA GLY A 33 -0.59 -3.89 -2.79
C GLY A 33 -0.42 -2.63 -1.96
N VAL A 34 -1.40 -1.73 -2.02
CA VAL A 34 -1.27 -0.38 -1.47
C VAL A 34 -2.50 -0.01 -0.65
N LEU A 35 -2.27 0.38 0.60
CA LEU A 35 -3.25 1.04 1.46
C LEU A 35 -3.04 2.55 1.37
N THR A 36 -4.02 3.28 0.85
CA THR A 36 -3.93 4.74 0.67
C THR A 36 -5.06 5.44 1.41
N VAL A 37 -4.72 6.39 2.26
CA VAL A 37 -5.68 7.39 2.74
C VAL A 37 -5.67 8.54 1.75
N GLU A 38 -6.83 8.83 1.18
CA GLU A 38 -7.07 9.96 0.27
C GLU A 38 -7.90 11.02 1.00
N LYS A 39 -7.53 12.30 0.87
CA LYS A 39 -8.34 13.42 1.35
C LYS A 39 -8.83 14.26 0.20
N ASN A 40 -10.15 14.37 0.06
CA ASN A 40 -10.81 15.17 -0.97
C ASN A 40 -12.02 15.90 -0.39
N LYS A 41 -12.15 17.21 -0.67
CA LYS A 41 -13.27 18.04 -0.20
C LYS A 41 -13.54 17.90 1.30
N GLY A 42 -12.46 17.85 2.10
CA GLY A 42 -12.52 17.71 3.56
C GLY A 42 -12.82 16.30 4.07
N LYS A 43 -13.11 15.34 3.21
CA LYS A 43 -13.41 13.95 3.58
C LYS A 43 -12.18 13.06 3.33
N LYS A 44 -11.98 12.09 4.21
CA LYS A 44 -10.96 11.07 4.07
C LYS A 44 -11.58 9.71 3.76
N GLU A 45 -10.91 8.95 2.92
CA GLU A 45 -11.25 7.57 2.61
C GLU A 45 -9.99 6.71 2.67
N LEU A 46 -10.12 5.49 3.17
CA LEU A 46 -9.10 4.46 3.04
C LEU A 46 -9.40 3.60 1.83
N VAL A 47 -8.43 3.50 0.94
CA VAL A 47 -8.52 2.73 -0.31
C VAL A 47 -7.47 1.63 -0.28
N MET A 48 -7.87 0.40 -0.57
CA MET A 48 -6.95 -0.70 -0.87
C MET A 48 -6.93 -0.95 -2.36
N SER A 49 -5.75 -0.96 -2.94
CA SER A 49 -5.55 -1.18 -4.38
C SER A 49 -4.37 -2.10 -4.68
N GLU A 50 -4.46 -2.77 -5.83
CA GLU A 50 -3.37 -3.51 -6.45
C GLU A 50 -2.79 -2.69 -7.60
N GLN A 51 -1.47 -2.62 -7.69
CA GLN A 51 -0.75 -2.11 -8.85
C GLN A 51 -0.07 -3.28 -9.55
N TYR A 52 -0.31 -3.43 -10.84
CA TYR A 52 0.21 -4.54 -11.63
C TYR A 52 0.74 -4.07 -12.98
N SER A 53 1.70 -4.83 -13.50
CA SER A 53 2.33 -4.54 -14.79
C SER A 53 1.54 -5.16 -15.92
N VAL A 54 1.30 -4.37 -16.97
CA VAL A 54 0.79 -4.85 -18.25
C VAL A 54 1.97 -4.97 -19.21
N PHE A 55 2.13 -6.14 -19.80
CA PHE A 55 3.25 -6.43 -20.69
C PHE A 55 2.85 -6.26 -22.16
N GLY A 56 3.79 -5.80 -22.96
CA GLY A 56 3.75 -5.80 -24.40
C GLY A 56 4.93 -6.58 -24.99
N ASP A 57 4.93 -6.76 -26.29
CA ASP A 57 6.04 -7.34 -27.05
C ASP A 57 6.79 -6.24 -27.81
N ASN A 58 8.11 -6.29 -27.75
CA ASN A 58 8.98 -5.45 -28.56
C ASN A 58 10.04 -6.35 -29.23
N GLN A 59 9.80 -6.70 -30.49
CA GLN A 59 10.68 -7.56 -31.30
C GLN A 59 11.00 -8.91 -30.59
N GLY A 60 9.99 -9.56 -30.02
CA GLY A 60 10.13 -10.83 -29.30
C GLY A 60 10.61 -10.68 -27.84
N VAL A 61 10.83 -9.45 -27.37
CA VAL A 61 11.20 -9.17 -25.99
C VAL A 61 10.00 -8.67 -25.22
N LYS A 62 9.64 -9.34 -24.12
CA LYS A 62 8.56 -8.94 -23.23
C LYS A 62 8.96 -7.70 -22.44
N VAL A 63 8.25 -6.60 -22.66
CA VAL A 63 8.50 -5.30 -22.01
C VAL A 63 7.30 -4.85 -21.21
N ILE A 64 7.50 -4.04 -20.17
CA ILE A 64 6.42 -3.40 -19.44
C ILE A 64 5.87 -2.25 -20.30
N LYS A 65 4.61 -2.37 -20.70
CA LYS A 65 3.90 -1.35 -21.49
C LYS A 65 3.32 -0.26 -20.60
N GLU A 66 2.70 -0.65 -19.51
CA GLU A 66 2.09 0.25 -18.52
C GLU A 66 1.98 -0.40 -17.15
N VAL A 67 1.76 0.41 -16.12
CA VAL A 67 1.39 -0.04 -14.78
C VAL A 67 -0.04 0.42 -14.51
N LYS A 68 -0.92 -0.52 -14.22
CA LYS A 68 -2.33 -0.26 -13.88
C LYS A 68 -2.56 -0.36 -12.40
N THR A 69 -3.55 0.39 -11.93
CA THR A 69 -4.07 0.32 -10.57
C THR A 69 -5.50 -0.19 -10.59
N LYS A 70 -5.77 -1.21 -9.80
CA LYS A 70 -7.10 -1.76 -9.56
C LYS A 70 -7.51 -1.50 -8.13
N GLU A 71 -8.55 -0.68 -7.95
CA GLU A 71 -9.17 -0.49 -6.64
C GLU A 71 -9.92 -1.76 -6.22
N MET A 72 -9.64 -2.26 -5.02
CA MET A 72 -10.27 -3.46 -4.48
C MET A 72 -11.29 -3.14 -3.38
N ALA A 73 -11.05 -2.09 -2.60
CA ALA A 73 -11.94 -1.68 -1.52
C ALA A 73 -11.77 -0.19 -1.22
N ARG A 74 -12.86 0.44 -0.80
CA ARG A 74 -12.89 1.84 -0.38
C ARG A 74 -13.85 1.98 0.79
N ILE A 75 -13.38 2.60 1.87
CA ILE A 75 -14.19 2.86 3.07
C ILE A 75 -14.02 4.30 3.54
N PRO A 76 -15.07 4.94 4.06
CA PRO A 76 -14.95 6.27 4.66
C PRO A 76 -14.11 6.21 5.94
N LEU A 77 -13.28 7.23 6.15
CA LEU A 77 -12.43 7.35 7.31
C LEU A 77 -12.69 8.68 8.02
N LYS A 78 -13.30 8.64 9.21
CA LYS A 78 -13.57 9.83 10.01
C LYS A 78 -12.44 10.18 10.98
N SER A 79 -11.68 9.17 11.43
CA SER A 79 -10.57 9.35 12.36
C SER A 79 -9.44 10.20 11.77
N ASN A 80 -8.74 10.93 12.63
CA ASN A 80 -7.46 11.60 12.29
C ASN A 80 -6.25 10.72 12.58
N ARG A 81 -6.44 9.49 13.03
CA ARG A 81 -5.39 8.50 13.25
C ARG A 81 -5.82 7.18 12.64
N ILE A 82 -4.90 6.51 11.98
CA ILE A 82 -5.12 5.20 11.39
C ILE A 82 -3.91 4.30 11.65
N TYR A 83 -4.20 3.04 11.94
CA TYR A 83 -3.21 1.97 11.98
C TYR A 83 -3.38 1.12 10.71
N LEU A 84 -2.30 0.92 9.98
CA LEU A 84 -2.27 0.10 8.78
C LEU A 84 -1.30 -1.05 8.99
N ARG A 85 -1.70 -2.27 8.63
CA ARG A 85 -0.86 -3.46 8.76
C ARG A 85 -0.88 -4.27 7.47
N ILE A 86 0.27 -4.81 7.14
CA ILE A 86 0.45 -5.72 6.01
C ILE A 86 1.18 -6.96 6.50
N ASP A 87 0.56 -8.10 6.32
CA ASP A 87 1.11 -9.42 6.61
C ASP A 87 1.60 -10.05 5.32
N GLY A 88 2.85 -10.51 5.30
CA GLY A 88 3.48 -11.18 4.17
C GLY A 88 3.69 -12.66 4.43
N GLU A 89 3.34 -13.50 3.47
CA GLU A 89 3.58 -14.94 3.47
C GLU A 89 4.42 -15.31 2.25
N PHE A 90 5.70 -15.65 2.49
CA PHE A 90 6.71 -15.94 1.48
C PHE A 90 7.28 -17.35 1.59
N GLY A 91 6.47 -18.32 2.04
CA GLY A 91 6.81 -19.74 2.00
C GLY A 91 6.86 -20.26 0.56
N LEU A 92 7.40 -21.45 0.38
CA LEU A 92 7.52 -22.08 -0.95
C LEU A 92 6.16 -22.16 -1.66
N GLY A 93 6.08 -21.58 -2.86
CA GLY A 93 4.85 -21.51 -3.66
C GLY A 93 3.81 -20.47 -3.19
N LYS A 94 4.12 -19.72 -2.12
CA LYS A 94 3.34 -18.60 -1.63
C LYS A 94 4.08 -17.32 -1.97
N ASP A 95 3.56 -16.21 -1.95
CA ASP A 95 4.08 -14.86 -2.12
C ASP A 95 2.90 -13.90 -2.05
N TRP A 96 2.23 -13.90 -0.90
CA TRP A 96 1.01 -13.14 -0.71
C TRP A 96 1.19 -12.04 0.32
N ALA A 97 0.58 -10.91 0.08
CA ALA A 97 0.40 -9.85 1.06
C ALA A 97 -1.08 -9.69 1.39
N THR A 98 -1.42 -9.61 2.68
CA THR A 98 -2.76 -9.39 3.20
C THR A 98 -2.80 -8.08 3.97
N PHE A 99 -3.89 -7.32 3.83
CA PHE A 99 -3.99 -5.92 4.23
C PHE A 99 -5.04 -5.73 5.32
N PHE A 100 -4.69 -4.93 6.32
CA PHE A 100 -5.54 -4.66 7.47
C PHE A 100 -5.47 -3.18 7.87
N TYR A 101 -6.54 -2.71 8.49
CA TYR A 101 -6.58 -1.43 9.16
C TYR A 101 -7.17 -1.56 10.56
N SER A 102 -6.86 -0.59 11.41
CA SER A 102 -7.44 -0.45 12.74
C SER A 102 -7.58 1.03 13.10
N LEU A 103 -8.59 1.36 13.90
CA LEU A 103 -8.79 2.71 14.43
C LEU A 103 -8.21 2.89 15.84
N ASP A 104 -7.95 1.79 16.55
CA ASP A 104 -7.49 1.76 17.94
C ASP A 104 -6.15 1.01 18.14
N GLY A 105 -5.62 0.41 17.06
CA GLY A 105 -4.42 -0.41 17.09
C GLY A 105 -4.59 -1.79 17.73
N LYS A 106 -5.79 -2.15 18.13
CA LYS A 106 -6.12 -3.41 18.83
C LYS A 106 -7.02 -4.31 17.99
N GLN A 107 -8.12 -3.77 17.48
CA GLN A 107 -9.04 -4.49 16.60
C GLN A 107 -8.67 -4.26 15.14
N TRP A 108 -8.27 -5.33 14.46
CA TRP A 108 -7.84 -5.30 13.08
C TRP A 108 -8.92 -5.80 12.15
N ASN A 109 -9.22 -5.02 11.12
CA ASN A 109 -10.16 -5.36 10.08
C ASN A 109 -9.40 -5.61 8.79
N ARG A 110 -9.68 -6.74 8.13
CA ARG A 110 -9.16 -7.00 6.80
C ARG A 110 -9.80 -6.05 5.79
N ILE A 111 -9.03 -5.61 4.81
CA ILE A 111 -9.52 -4.76 3.72
C ILE A 111 -8.99 -5.25 2.37
N GLY A 112 -9.89 -5.40 1.41
CA GLY A 112 -9.61 -5.95 0.09
C GLY A 112 -9.20 -7.42 0.11
N GLU A 113 -8.68 -7.89 -1.02
CA GLU A 113 -8.18 -9.25 -1.19
C GLU A 113 -6.66 -9.30 -1.07
N PRO A 114 -6.06 -10.48 -0.78
CA PRO A 114 -4.62 -10.65 -0.81
C PRO A 114 -4.06 -10.36 -2.20
N VAL A 115 -2.90 -9.75 -2.23
CA VAL A 115 -2.18 -9.46 -3.48
C VAL A 115 -1.03 -10.44 -3.63
N LYS A 116 -0.92 -11.05 -4.82
CA LYS A 116 0.23 -11.86 -5.20
C LYS A 116 1.43 -10.94 -5.42
N MET A 117 2.48 -11.12 -4.64
CA MET A 117 3.70 -10.33 -4.73
C MET A 117 4.61 -10.91 -5.83
N VAL A 118 4.53 -10.33 -7.03
CA VAL A 118 5.29 -10.80 -8.19
C VAL A 118 6.60 -10.03 -8.30
N PHE A 119 7.73 -10.75 -8.28
CA PHE A 119 9.02 -10.18 -8.61
C PHE A 119 9.14 -10.01 -10.12
N ASP A 120 9.47 -8.82 -10.57
CA ASP A 120 9.83 -8.56 -11.97
C ASP A 120 11.04 -7.63 -12.03
N TYR A 121 12.19 -8.17 -12.47
CA TYR A 121 13.46 -7.44 -12.57
C TYR A 121 13.39 -6.24 -13.53
N ARG A 122 12.47 -6.25 -14.51
CA ARG A 122 12.30 -5.16 -15.47
C ARG A 122 11.66 -3.92 -14.84
N ARG A 123 10.89 -4.12 -13.76
CA ARG A 123 10.25 -3.04 -13.01
C ARG A 123 11.06 -2.62 -11.80
N MET A 124 11.54 -3.60 -11.05
CA MET A 124 12.32 -3.35 -9.84
C MET A 124 13.19 -4.57 -9.51
N PHE A 125 14.50 -4.38 -9.51
CA PHE A 125 15.45 -5.44 -9.18
C PHE A 125 15.78 -5.45 -7.69
N MET A 126 14.76 -5.75 -6.87
CA MET A 126 14.93 -5.97 -5.43
C MET A 126 13.77 -6.80 -4.86
N GLY A 127 13.98 -7.39 -3.69
CA GLY A 127 12.92 -8.13 -2.98
C GLY A 127 11.79 -7.21 -2.50
N SER A 128 10.67 -7.82 -2.12
CA SER A 128 9.51 -7.11 -1.58
C SER A 128 9.86 -6.24 -0.39
N LYS A 129 9.34 -5.03 -0.36
CA LYS A 129 9.58 -4.01 0.69
C LYS A 129 8.27 -3.53 1.30
N TYR A 130 8.33 -3.14 2.56
CA TYR A 130 7.34 -2.24 3.14
C TYR A 130 7.71 -0.81 2.78
N ALA A 131 6.73 -0.02 2.39
CA ALA A 131 6.93 1.38 2.03
C ALA A 131 5.86 2.26 2.68
N VAL A 132 6.27 3.29 3.39
CA VAL A 132 5.40 4.38 3.84
C VAL A 132 5.55 5.53 2.84
N PHE A 133 4.45 6.17 2.46
CA PHE A 133 4.47 7.25 1.49
C PHE A 133 3.52 8.39 1.85
N ASN A 134 3.85 9.58 1.39
CA ASN A 134 2.98 10.75 1.42
C ASN A 134 3.27 11.65 0.22
N TYR A 135 2.24 12.07 -0.51
CA TYR A 135 2.38 12.98 -1.63
C TYR A 135 1.12 13.79 -1.90
N ALA A 136 1.28 14.96 -2.52
CA ALA A 136 0.19 15.83 -2.91
C ALA A 136 -0.17 15.64 -4.39
N THR A 137 -1.47 15.58 -4.71
CA THR A 137 -1.98 15.61 -6.10
C THR A 137 -2.51 16.99 -6.51
N LYS A 138 -2.60 17.91 -5.57
CA LYS A 138 -3.05 19.30 -5.77
C LYS A 138 -2.04 20.28 -5.18
N LYS A 139 -2.38 20.92 -4.07
CA LYS A 139 -1.54 21.95 -3.44
C LYS A 139 -0.55 21.31 -2.47
N LEU A 140 0.72 21.70 -2.56
CA LEU A 140 1.79 21.26 -1.66
C LEU A 140 1.62 21.78 -0.22
N GLY A 141 2.38 21.21 0.70
CA GLY A 141 2.51 21.63 2.10
C GLY A 141 1.55 20.92 3.06
N GLY A 142 0.89 19.83 2.63
CA GLY A 142 0.30 18.87 3.54
C GLY A 142 1.37 17.91 4.09
N TYR A 143 1.11 17.37 5.26
CA TYR A 143 2.00 16.41 5.92
C TYR A 143 1.22 15.41 6.75
N VAL A 144 1.88 14.35 7.14
CA VAL A 144 1.42 13.37 8.12
C VAL A 144 2.57 13.05 9.07
N ASP A 145 2.23 12.62 10.28
CA ASP A 145 3.21 12.14 11.24
C ASP A 145 3.11 10.62 11.35
N VAL A 146 4.23 9.94 11.19
CA VAL A 146 4.34 8.50 11.48
C VAL A 146 4.66 8.36 12.96
N GLU A 147 3.66 7.99 13.76
CA GLU A 147 3.80 7.88 15.22
C GLU A 147 4.50 6.59 15.65
N SER A 148 4.32 5.52 14.88
CA SER A 148 5.02 4.25 15.12
C SER A 148 5.18 3.44 13.84
N PHE A 149 6.23 2.63 13.82
CA PHE A 149 6.45 1.56 12.84
C PHE A 149 6.89 0.31 13.59
N GLU A 150 6.15 -0.76 13.44
CA GLU A 150 6.48 -2.06 14.05
C GLU A 150 6.72 -3.10 12.96
N TYR A 151 7.73 -3.93 13.15
CA TYR A 151 8.07 -5.04 12.28
C TYR A 151 8.24 -6.32 13.11
N LYS A 152 7.62 -7.42 12.64
CA LYS A 152 7.67 -8.74 13.27
C LYS A 152 7.97 -9.83 12.25
#